data_bbe3decf3b3c7902c0b85cc595676917
#
_entry.id   bbe3decf3b3c7902c0b85cc595676917
#
_cell.length_a   1.000
_cell.length_b   1.000
_cell.length_c   1.000
_cell.angle_alpha   90.00
_cell.angle_beta   90.00
_cell.angle_gamma   90.00
#
_symmetry.space_group_name_H-M   'P 1'
#
loop_
_entity.id
_entity.type
_entity.pdbx_description
1 polymer ?
#
loop_
_entity_poly.entity_id
_entity_poly.type
_entity_poly.pdbx_seq_one_letter_code
_entity_poly.pdbx_strand_id
1 'polypeptide(L)'
;MLLNAILVAAAVLQSGSTYNPTGPKIEFTMANGKSFVITTDPKTSPKTVAYILQRVKEKFYDGQRVHRVENWVTQWGAQQSKTEPLDVMKDGKKEPNDKVASGGYPKDIEAFEPANDIDYVRGMVGVASTGLQVAGGSQIFVLKKDALRLYRSYAVVGKVTEGLDVVGTILRGDRIRSARVVNEEPSQFI
;
A
#
# COMPACT_ATOMS: atom_id res chain seq x y z
N MET A 1 -61.55 10.24 -4.73
CA MET A 1 -60.26 10.76 -5.23
C MET A 1 -59.15 10.11 -4.41
N LEU A 2 -58.49 9.10 -4.96
CA LEU A 2 -57.37 8.40 -4.33
C LEU A 2 -56.08 9.02 -4.87
N LEU A 3 -55.31 9.66 -4.00
CA LEU A 3 -53.97 10.22 -4.31
C LEU A 3 -52.95 9.06 -4.25
N ASN A 4 -52.45 8.63 -5.40
CA ASN A 4 -51.30 7.72 -5.50
C ASN A 4 -50.01 8.52 -5.22
N ALA A 5 -49.43 8.32 -4.06
CA ALA A 5 -48.07 8.80 -3.75
C ALA A 5 -47.06 7.84 -4.44
N ILE A 6 -46.40 8.33 -5.47
CA ILE A 6 -45.28 7.64 -6.11
C ILE A 6 -44.04 7.85 -5.22
N LEU A 7 -43.61 6.78 -4.55
CA LEU A 7 -42.36 6.76 -3.79
C LEU A 7 -41.20 6.62 -4.80
N VAL A 8 -40.50 7.68 -5.14
CA VAL A 8 -39.26 7.62 -5.88
C VAL A 8 -38.16 7.21 -4.93
N ALA A 9 -37.81 5.94 -4.92
CA ALA A 9 -36.61 5.46 -4.26
C ALA A 9 -35.38 5.96 -5.01
N ALA A 10 -34.69 6.94 -4.44
CA ALA A 10 -33.38 7.34 -4.91
C ALA A 10 -32.40 6.19 -4.63
N ALA A 11 -32.04 5.45 -5.65
CA ALA A 11 -30.93 4.50 -5.60
C ALA A 11 -29.65 5.33 -5.42
N VAL A 12 -29.11 5.34 -4.21
CA VAL A 12 -27.75 5.81 -3.98
C VAL A 12 -26.84 4.81 -4.67
N LEU A 13 -26.36 5.19 -5.85
CA LEU A 13 -25.26 4.48 -6.52
C LEU A 13 -24.04 4.59 -5.61
N GLN A 14 -23.80 3.58 -4.79
CA GLN A 14 -22.50 3.35 -4.19
C GLN A 14 -21.57 3.00 -5.34
N SER A 15 -20.80 3.98 -5.81
CA SER A 15 -19.65 3.74 -6.68
C SER A 15 -18.55 3.05 -5.85
N GLY A 16 -18.77 1.79 -5.50
CA GLY A 16 -17.72 0.94 -5.00
C GLY A 16 -16.71 0.77 -6.16
N SER A 17 -15.48 1.18 -5.94
CA SER A 17 -14.42 0.98 -6.92
C SER A 17 -14.43 -0.48 -7.39
N THR A 18 -14.72 -0.69 -8.67
CA THR A 18 -14.68 -2.00 -9.34
C THR A 18 -13.24 -2.47 -9.57
N TYR A 19 -12.25 -1.71 -9.10
CA TYR A 19 -10.84 -2.04 -9.25
C TYR A 19 -10.52 -3.37 -8.55
N ASN A 20 -10.16 -4.35 -9.36
CA ASN A 20 -9.85 -5.70 -8.92
C ASN A 20 -8.58 -6.21 -9.64
N PRO A 21 -7.39 -5.95 -9.08
CA PRO A 21 -6.13 -6.41 -9.65
C PRO A 21 -6.02 -7.94 -9.61
N THR A 22 -5.32 -8.53 -10.58
CA THR A 22 -5.22 -9.99 -10.77
C THR A 22 -3.77 -10.47 -10.89
N GLY A 23 -2.79 -9.65 -10.52
CA GLY A 23 -1.38 -10.02 -10.57
C GLY A 23 -0.94 -10.91 -9.40
N PRO A 24 0.36 -11.22 -9.32
CA PRO A 24 0.93 -11.97 -8.22
C PRO A 24 0.58 -11.39 -6.85
N LYS A 25 0.33 -12.27 -5.88
CA LYS A 25 -0.01 -11.87 -4.52
C LYS A 25 1.23 -11.78 -3.64
N ILE A 26 1.26 -10.80 -2.75
CA ILE A 26 2.31 -10.64 -1.74
C ILE A 26 1.65 -10.73 -0.37
N GLU A 27 2.05 -11.70 0.44
CA GLU A 27 1.68 -11.77 1.85
C GLU A 27 2.71 -11.06 2.70
N PHE A 28 2.26 -10.13 3.53
CA PHE A 28 3.04 -9.52 4.61
C PHE A 28 2.61 -10.10 5.95
N THR A 29 3.53 -10.71 6.67
CA THR A 29 3.31 -11.21 8.03
C THR A 29 3.98 -10.27 9.03
N MET A 30 3.21 -9.76 9.97
CA MET A 30 3.70 -8.91 11.06
C MET A 30 4.35 -9.74 12.17
N ALA A 31 5.17 -9.11 13.01
CA ALA A 31 5.83 -9.79 14.14
C ALA A 31 4.85 -10.42 15.13
N ASN A 32 3.65 -9.88 15.27
CA ASN A 32 2.58 -10.42 16.10
C ASN A 32 1.83 -11.64 15.48
N GLY A 33 2.24 -12.08 14.29
CA GLY A 33 1.67 -13.23 13.59
C GLY A 33 0.47 -12.93 12.70
N LYS A 34 -0.08 -11.71 12.73
CA LYS A 34 -1.15 -11.32 11.81
C LYS A 34 -0.58 -11.05 10.43
N SER A 35 -1.37 -11.32 9.39
CA SER A 35 -0.96 -11.09 7.99
C SER A 35 -2.05 -10.39 7.18
N PHE A 36 -1.61 -9.81 6.06
CA PHE A 36 -2.47 -9.27 5.02
C PHE A 36 -1.87 -9.55 3.65
N VAL A 37 -2.70 -9.57 2.62
CA VAL A 37 -2.31 -9.89 1.25
C VAL A 37 -2.57 -8.72 0.33
N ILE A 38 -1.57 -8.37 -0.46
CA ILE A 38 -1.67 -7.41 -1.56
C ILE A 38 -1.72 -8.18 -2.87
N THR A 39 -2.81 -8.04 -3.63
CA THR A 39 -2.84 -8.46 -5.04
C THR A 39 -2.29 -7.34 -5.89
N THR A 40 -1.24 -7.64 -6.67
CA THR A 40 -0.54 -6.64 -7.48
C THR A 40 -1.23 -6.38 -8.81
N ASP A 41 -0.91 -5.25 -9.44
CA ASP A 41 -1.45 -4.87 -10.76
C ASP A 41 -0.34 -4.60 -11.79
N PRO A 42 0.27 -5.65 -12.35
CA PRO A 42 1.30 -5.49 -13.38
C PRO A 42 0.76 -4.99 -14.73
N LYS A 43 -0.57 -4.94 -14.93
CA LYS A 43 -1.16 -4.36 -16.14
C LYS A 43 -1.08 -2.83 -16.10
N THR A 44 -1.36 -2.24 -14.95
CA THR A 44 -1.30 -0.78 -14.76
C THR A 44 0.14 -0.30 -14.58
N SER A 45 0.95 -1.00 -13.79
CA SER A 45 2.29 -0.56 -13.41
C SER A 45 3.31 -1.71 -13.50
N PRO A 46 3.64 -2.19 -14.71
CA PRO A 46 4.50 -3.37 -14.89
C PRO A 46 5.90 -3.23 -14.28
N LYS A 47 6.57 -2.10 -14.47
CA LYS A 47 7.92 -1.85 -13.90
C LYS A 47 7.88 -1.71 -12.38
N THR A 48 6.90 -1.00 -11.87
CA THR A 48 6.68 -0.80 -10.43
C THR A 48 6.44 -2.14 -9.74
N VAL A 49 5.52 -2.95 -10.27
CA VAL A 49 5.20 -4.27 -9.70
C VAL A 49 6.40 -5.20 -9.79
N ALA A 50 7.09 -5.27 -10.93
CA ALA A 50 8.28 -6.10 -11.08
C ALA A 50 9.37 -5.71 -10.06
N TYR A 51 9.59 -4.42 -9.85
CA TYR A 51 10.54 -3.91 -8.86
C TYR A 51 10.15 -4.33 -7.44
N ILE A 52 8.89 -4.15 -7.02
CA ILE A 52 8.42 -4.52 -5.68
C ILE A 52 8.51 -6.05 -5.48
N LEU A 53 8.09 -6.86 -6.46
CA LEU A 53 8.21 -8.32 -6.38
C LEU A 53 9.67 -8.77 -6.23
N GLN A 54 10.60 -8.10 -6.90
CA GLN A 54 12.03 -8.39 -6.75
C GLN A 54 12.52 -8.09 -5.33
N ARG A 55 12.11 -6.96 -4.73
CA ARG A 55 12.42 -6.63 -3.32
C ARG A 55 11.85 -7.67 -2.35
N VAL A 56 10.64 -8.17 -2.61
CA VAL A 56 10.04 -9.25 -1.80
C VAL A 56 10.88 -10.54 -1.90
N LYS A 57 11.27 -10.95 -3.11
CA LYS A 57 12.10 -12.14 -3.32
C LYS A 57 13.46 -12.04 -2.62
N GLU A 58 14.06 -10.86 -2.57
CA GLU A 58 15.31 -10.57 -1.88
C GLU A 58 15.15 -10.45 -0.35
N LYS A 59 13.95 -10.67 0.19
CA LYS A 59 13.61 -10.49 1.62
C LYS A 59 13.93 -9.07 2.14
N PHE A 60 13.88 -8.09 1.25
CA PHE A 60 14.22 -6.70 1.57
C PHE A 60 13.34 -6.13 2.69
N TYR A 61 12.05 -6.45 2.68
CA TYR A 61 11.08 -5.96 3.68
C TYR A 61 11.17 -6.68 5.03
N ASP A 62 11.79 -7.87 5.09
CA ASP A 62 11.88 -8.67 6.31
C ASP A 62 12.64 -7.89 7.40
N GLY A 63 12.04 -7.78 8.58
CA GLY A 63 12.62 -7.08 9.72
C GLY A 63 12.48 -5.56 9.71
N GLN A 64 11.93 -4.95 8.66
CA GLN A 64 11.66 -3.51 8.65
C GLN A 64 10.53 -3.13 9.62
N ARG A 65 10.58 -1.90 10.10
CA ARG A 65 9.49 -1.33 10.90
C ARG A 65 8.63 -0.42 10.05
N VAL A 66 7.34 -0.43 10.34
CA VAL A 66 6.41 0.57 9.78
C VAL A 66 6.77 1.92 10.38
N HIS A 67 7.23 2.86 9.56
CA HIS A 67 7.79 4.12 10.04
C HIS A 67 6.80 5.28 10.00
N ARG A 68 5.70 5.16 9.22
CA ARG A 68 4.64 6.17 9.13
C ARG A 68 3.27 5.52 9.25
N VAL A 69 2.49 5.99 10.23
CA VAL A 69 1.10 5.61 10.44
C VAL A 69 0.30 6.85 10.76
N GLU A 70 -0.66 7.15 9.92
CA GLU A 70 -1.63 8.22 10.10
C GLU A 70 -3.06 7.66 10.03
N ASN A 71 -4.07 8.47 10.29
CA ASN A 71 -5.47 8.01 10.26
C ASN A 71 -5.94 7.52 8.89
N TRP A 72 -5.24 7.88 7.81
CA TRP A 72 -5.61 7.59 6.42
C TRP A 72 -4.59 6.73 5.68
N VAL A 73 -3.36 6.57 6.20
CA VAL A 73 -2.26 5.87 5.51
C VAL A 73 -1.36 5.11 6.48
N THR A 74 -0.83 3.98 6.01
CA THR A 74 0.26 3.22 6.65
C THR A 74 1.36 3.02 5.61
N GLN A 75 2.64 3.31 5.94
CA GLN A 75 3.77 3.31 5.00
C GLN A 75 5.00 2.65 5.61
N TRP A 76 5.68 1.84 4.80
CA TRP A 76 6.95 1.17 5.12
C TRP A 76 7.81 1.02 3.86
N GLY A 77 8.99 0.39 3.97
CA GLY A 77 9.90 0.16 2.84
C GLY A 77 11.23 0.88 2.97
N ALA A 78 11.48 1.52 4.12
CA ALA A 78 12.77 2.09 4.46
C ALA A 78 13.66 1.02 5.11
N GLN A 79 14.71 0.56 4.43
CA GLN A 79 15.67 -0.41 4.96
C GLN A 79 16.30 0.07 6.28
N GLN A 80 16.55 1.35 6.41
CA GLN A 80 17.13 1.99 7.58
C GLN A 80 16.26 1.81 8.83
N SER A 81 14.94 1.59 8.66
CA SER A 81 14.03 1.31 9.77
C SER A 81 14.35 0.02 10.54
N LYS A 82 15.20 -0.87 10.00
CA LYS A 82 15.62 -2.10 10.70
C LYS A 82 16.44 -1.78 11.94
N THR A 83 17.31 -0.79 11.88
CA THR A 83 18.32 -0.46 12.91
C THR A 83 18.26 0.98 13.41
N GLU A 84 18.04 1.96 12.52
CA GLU A 84 18.02 3.38 12.89
C GLU A 84 16.79 3.72 13.75
N PRO A 85 16.88 4.61 14.73
CA PRO A 85 15.72 5.09 15.48
C PRO A 85 14.70 5.73 14.53
N LEU A 86 13.40 5.54 14.78
CA LEU A 86 12.34 6.13 13.95
C LEU A 86 12.21 7.64 14.18
N ASP A 87 12.67 8.12 15.34
CA ASP A 87 12.68 9.53 15.68
C ASP A 87 14.04 9.94 16.22
N VAL A 88 14.35 11.20 16.06
CA VAL A 88 15.55 11.86 16.60
C VAL A 88 15.15 13.12 17.37
N MET A 89 16.01 13.55 18.29
CA MET A 89 15.85 14.85 18.94
C MET A 89 16.52 15.91 18.09
N LYS A 90 15.76 16.94 17.69
CA LYS A 90 16.25 18.10 16.94
C LYS A 90 15.72 19.37 17.61
N ASP A 91 16.62 20.23 18.02
CA ASP A 91 16.28 21.48 18.73
C ASP A 91 15.33 21.27 19.92
N GLY A 92 15.55 20.18 20.69
CA GLY A 92 14.75 19.82 21.86
C GLY A 92 13.38 19.22 21.54
N LYS A 93 13.06 18.99 20.27
CA LYS A 93 11.80 18.37 19.82
C LYS A 93 12.06 16.98 19.24
N LYS A 94 11.09 16.10 19.43
CA LYS A 94 11.08 14.78 18.81
C LYS A 94 10.57 14.90 17.38
N GLU A 95 11.39 14.58 16.40
CA GLU A 95 11.06 14.63 14.98
C GLU A 95 11.33 13.28 14.30
N PRO A 96 10.63 12.96 13.20
CA PRO A 96 10.95 11.79 12.40
C PRO A 96 12.41 11.80 11.95
N ASN A 97 13.07 10.65 11.99
CA ASN A 97 14.44 10.51 11.52
C ASN A 97 14.47 10.55 9.98
N ASP A 98 15.11 11.58 9.44
CA ASP A 98 15.21 11.77 7.97
C ASP A 98 15.85 10.58 7.25
N LYS A 99 16.82 9.89 7.88
CA LYS A 99 17.42 8.68 7.32
C LYS A 99 16.40 7.57 7.09
N VAL A 100 15.36 7.49 7.93
CA VAL A 100 14.27 6.52 7.80
C VAL A 100 13.19 7.07 6.88
N ALA A 101 12.80 8.33 7.05
CA ALA A 101 11.73 8.95 6.28
C ALA A 101 12.04 8.98 4.77
N SER A 102 13.29 9.29 4.41
CA SER A 102 13.79 9.29 3.02
C SER A 102 14.53 8.01 2.64
N GLY A 103 14.61 7.04 3.53
CA GLY A 103 15.34 5.80 3.32
C GLY A 103 14.67 4.86 2.31
N GLY A 104 15.39 3.82 1.92
CA GLY A 104 14.86 2.84 0.98
C GLY A 104 15.95 1.94 0.43
N TYR A 105 15.64 1.27 -0.67
CA TYR A 105 16.61 0.55 -1.47
C TYR A 105 17.43 1.55 -2.30
N PRO A 106 18.73 1.31 -2.52
CA PRO A 106 19.63 2.28 -3.18
C PRO A 106 19.26 2.67 -4.62
N LYS A 107 18.45 1.86 -5.30
CA LYS A 107 18.02 2.12 -6.68
C LYS A 107 16.51 2.27 -6.75
N ASP A 108 16.05 3.35 -7.30
CA ASP A 108 14.63 3.62 -7.54
C ASP A 108 14.09 2.90 -8.78
N ILE A 109 12.77 2.93 -8.92
CA ILE A 109 12.05 2.48 -10.11
C ILE A 109 12.44 3.39 -11.27
N GLU A 110 12.68 2.80 -12.44
CA GLU A 110 13.24 3.49 -13.60
C GLU A 110 12.37 4.64 -14.13
N ALA A 111 11.04 4.49 -14.04
CA ALA A 111 10.09 5.47 -14.56
C ALA A 111 8.79 5.49 -13.75
N PHE A 112 8.17 6.66 -13.69
CA PHE A 112 6.82 6.80 -13.15
C PHE A 112 5.78 6.16 -14.10
N GLU A 113 4.88 5.39 -13.53
CA GLU A 113 3.79 4.73 -14.24
C GLU A 113 2.45 5.28 -13.71
N PRO A 114 1.76 6.17 -14.45
CA PRO A 114 0.51 6.74 -13.99
C PRO A 114 -0.61 5.69 -13.97
N ALA A 115 -1.37 5.66 -12.88
CA ALA A 115 -2.60 4.88 -12.79
C ALA A 115 -3.76 5.71 -13.33
N ASN A 116 -4.15 5.45 -14.56
CA ASN A 116 -5.33 6.03 -15.18
C ASN A 116 -6.56 5.19 -14.79
N ASP A 117 -7.71 5.84 -14.62
CA ASP A 117 -8.99 5.20 -14.36
C ASP A 117 -9.05 4.35 -13.07
N ILE A 118 -8.17 4.62 -12.11
CA ILE A 118 -8.15 3.96 -10.81
C ILE A 118 -8.29 5.01 -9.72
N ASP A 119 -9.34 4.88 -8.92
CA ASP A 119 -9.56 5.74 -7.75
C ASP A 119 -8.68 5.32 -6.57
N TYR A 120 -8.16 6.31 -5.86
CA TYR A 120 -7.35 6.08 -4.66
C TYR A 120 -8.27 5.93 -3.45
N VAL A 121 -8.85 4.75 -3.32
CA VAL A 121 -9.77 4.38 -2.25
C VAL A 121 -9.12 3.49 -1.19
N ARG A 122 -9.82 3.29 -0.09
CA ARG A 122 -9.39 2.40 0.99
C ARG A 122 -8.93 1.04 0.47
N GLY A 123 -7.76 0.59 0.91
CA GLY A 123 -7.11 -0.66 0.50
C GLY A 123 -6.16 -0.52 -0.69
N MET A 124 -6.15 0.61 -1.40
CA MET A 124 -5.17 0.85 -2.47
C MET A 124 -3.75 0.88 -1.92
N VAL A 125 -2.82 0.32 -2.70
CA VAL A 125 -1.39 0.26 -2.40
C VAL A 125 -0.63 1.01 -3.49
N GLY A 126 0.13 2.01 -3.08
CA GLY A 126 0.97 2.81 -3.99
C GLY A 126 2.43 2.84 -3.55
N VAL A 127 3.29 3.31 -4.44
CA VAL A 127 4.69 3.61 -4.17
C VAL A 127 4.83 5.06 -3.73
N ALA A 128 5.47 5.28 -2.58
CA ALA A 128 5.82 6.62 -2.14
C ALA A 128 6.99 7.18 -2.96
N SER A 129 6.94 8.47 -3.22
CA SER A 129 7.97 9.20 -3.97
C SER A 129 8.21 10.59 -3.39
N THR A 130 9.24 11.27 -3.84
CA THR A 130 9.63 12.61 -3.39
C THR A 130 8.71 13.73 -3.91
N GLY A 131 7.81 13.41 -4.83
CA GLY A 131 6.86 14.34 -5.42
C GLY A 131 5.72 13.64 -6.15
N LEU A 132 4.79 14.44 -6.67
CA LEU A 132 3.69 13.92 -7.48
C LEU A 132 4.18 13.57 -8.88
N GLN A 133 3.72 12.44 -9.42
CA GLN A 133 4.08 11.94 -10.77
C GLN A 133 5.59 11.74 -10.95
N VAL A 134 6.26 11.35 -9.88
CA VAL A 134 7.68 11.01 -9.86
C VAL A 134 7.83 9.54 -9.51
N ALA A 135 8.74 8.86 -10.17
CA ALA A 135 9.09 7.49 -9.82
C ALA A 135 9.58 7.43 -8.37
N GLY A 136 9.11 6.44 -7.65
CA GLY A 136 9.54 6.16 -6.29
C GLY A 136 10.47 4.96 -6.24
N GLY A 137 10.72 4.48 -5.04
CA GLY A 137 11.58 3.33 -4.77
C GLY A 137 10.84 2.22 -4.02
N SER A 138 11.48 1.72 -2.98
CA SER A 138 10.99 0.58 -2.21
C SER A 138 9.93 0.92 -1.16
N GLN A 139 9.67 2.20 -0.90
CA GLN A 139 8.65 2.57 0.07
C GLN A 139 7.25 2.43 -0.54
N ILE A 140 6.40 1.67 0.12
CA ILE A 140 5.00 1.47 -0.25
C ILE A 140 4.07 1.94 0.86
N PHE A 141 2.88 2.39 0.46
CA PHE A 141 1.84 2.79 1.39
C PHE A 141 0.52 2.10 1.10
N VAL A 142 -0.27 1.89 2.14
CA VAL A 142 -1.66 1.41 2.04
C VAL A 142 -2.60 2.49 2.53
N LEU A 143 -3.65 2.76 1.77
CA LEU A 143 -4.70 3.67 2.16
C LEU A 143 -5.66 2.99 3.13
N LYS A 144 -5.86 3.59 4.30
CA LYS A 144 -6.85 3.16 5.31
C LYS A 144 -8.21 3.86 5.12
N LYS A 145 -8.23 4.91 4.33
CA LYS A 145 -9.42 5.69 3.93
C LYS A 145 -9.27 6.14 2.48
N ASP A 146 -10.39 6.52 1.88
CA ASP A 146 -10.39 7.11 0.55
C ASP A 146 -9.58 8.41 0.51
N ALA A 147 -8.76 8.54 -0.51
CA ALA A 147 -7.88 9.69 -0.75
C ALA A 147 -7.92 10.10 -2.23
N LEU A 148 -9.11 10.40 -2.74
CA LEU A 148 -9.34 10.72 -4.17
C LEU A 148 -8.45 11.85 -4.68
N ARG A 149 -8.00 12.75 -3.78
CA ARG A 149 -7.02 13.80 -4.09
C ARG A 149 -5.69 13.27 -4.63
N LEU A 150 -5.39 11.98 -4.44
CA LEU A 150 -4.17 11.33 -4.92
C LEU A 150 -4.30 10.75 -6.34
N TYR A 151 -5.45 10.93 -6.97
CA TYR A 151 -5.67 10.43 -8.33
C TYR A 151 -4.50 10.76 -9.25
N ARG A 152 -3.92 9.75 -9.90
CA ARG A 152 -2.77 9.82 -10.80
C ARG A 152 -1.47 10.40 -10.20
N SER A 153 -1.39 10.57 -8.88
CA SER A 153 -0.23 11.19 -8.23
C SER A 153 0.92 10.21 -7.97
N TYR A 154 0.62 8.94 -7.78
CA TYR A 154 1.59 7.89 -7.43
C TYR A 154 1.39 6.64 -8.30
N ALA A 155 2.46 5.87 -8.51
CA ALA A 155 2.34 4.57 -9.16
C ALA A 155 1.60 3.58 -8.24
N VAL A 156 0.69 2.80 -8.81
CA VAL A 156 -0.09 1.79 -8.08
C VAL A 156 0.64 0.47 -8.07
N VAL A 157 0.78 -0.13 -6.90
CA VAL A 157 1.27 -1.51 -6.74
C VAL A 157 0.12 -2.50 -6.90
N GLY A 158 -1.04 -2.17 -6.33
CA GLY A 158 -2.22 -3.04 -6.33
C GLY A 158 -3.19 -2.66 -5.23
N LYS A 159 -3.80 -3.68 -4.62
CA LYS A 159 -4.82 -3.53 -3.57
C LYS A 159 -4.65 -4.59 -2.50
N VAL A 160 -4.90 -4.23 -1.24
CA VAL A 160 -5.06 -5.21 -0.16
C VAL A 160 -6.37 -5.97 -0.39
N THR A 161 -6.27 -7.26 -0.65
CA THR A 161 -7.42 -8.13 -0.94
C THR A 161 -7.81 -9.00 0.24
N GLU A 162 -6.89 -9.22 1.19
CA GLU A 162 -7.13 -9.98 2.42
C GLU A 162 -6.47 -9.26 3.60
N GLY A 163 -7.09 -9.26 4.77
CA GLY A 163 -6.52 -8.70 6.00
C GLY A 163 -6.43 -7.17 6.03
N LEU A 164 -7.31 -6.44 5.37
CA LEU A 164 -7.32 -4.98 5.42
C LEU A 164 -7.61 -4.44 6.84
N ASP A 165 -8.31 -5.19 7.66
CA ASP A 165 -8.52 -4.93 9.08
C ASP A 165 -7.19 -5.02 9.85
N VAL A 166 -6.33 -5.98 9.52
CA VAL A 166 -4.97 -6.09 10.09
C VAL A 166 -4.18 -4.81 9.81
N VAL A 167 -4.20 -4.29 8.57
CA VAL A 167 -3.55 -3.02 8.23
C VAL A 167 -4.06 -1.88 9.11
N GLY A 168 -5.36 -1.86 9.41
CA GLY A 168 -5.99 -0.89 10.30
C GLY A 168 -5.47 -0.91 11.75
N THR A 169 -4.92 -2.04 12.20
CA THR A 169 -4.39 -2.22 13.57
C THR A 169 -2.89 -2.00 13.70
N ILE A 170 -2.16 -1.82 12.58
CA ILE A 170 -0.71 -1.61 12.59
C ILE A 170 -0.39 -0.27 13.27
N LEU A 171 0.56 -0.33 14.19
CA LEU A 171 1.10 0.84 14.86
C LEU A 171 2.47 1.23 14.29
N ARG A 172 2.82 2.50 14.42
CA ARG A 172 4.15 2.97 14.06
C ARG A 172 5.20 2.28 14.94
N GLY A 173 6.19 1.67 14.30
CA GLY A 173 7.20 0.85 14.96
C GLY A 173 6.94 -0.64 14.89
N ASP A 174 5.74 -1.08 14.55
CA ASP A 174 5.47 -2.51 14.34
C ASP A 174 6.39 -3.08 13.27
N ARG A 175 6.85 -4.31 13.50
CA ARG A 175 7.85 -4.97 12.66
C ARG A 175 7.20 -5.94 11.70
N ILE A 176 7.65 -5.90 10.46
CA ILE A 176 7.34 -6.90 9.44
C ILE A 176 8.24 -8.11 9.73
N ARG A 177 7.65 -9.28 9.99
CA ARG A 177 8.37 -10.54 10.12
C ARG A 177 8.88 -10.99 8.77
N SER A 178 8.01 -10.98 7.77
CA SER A 178 8.34 -11.42 6.42
C SER A 178 7.38 -10.88 5.37
N ALA A 179 7.89 -10.76 4.14
CA ALA A 179 7.09 -10.57 2.93
C ALA A 179 7.39 -11.71 1.96
N ARG A 180 6.36 -12.33 1.38
CA ARG A 180 6.50 -13.45 0.45
C ARG A 180 5.55 -13.32 -0.72
N VAL A 181 6.02 -13.71 -1.91
CA VAL A 181 5.12 -13.93 -3.04
C VAL A 181 4.40 -15.25 -2.79
N VAL A 182 3.07 -15.21 -2.74
CA VAL A 182 2.23 -16.39 -2.59
C VAL A 182 1.61 -16.72 -3.94
N ASN A 183 1.81 -17.94 -4.39
CA ASN A 183 1.17 -18.41 -5.61
C ASN A 183 -0.30 -18.72 -5.28
N GLU A 184 -1.20 -18.41 -6.21
CA GLU A 184 -2.52 -19.01 -6.16
C GLU A 184 -2.33 -20.52 -6.27
N GLU A 185 -2.87 -21.29 -5.33
CA GLU A 185 -3.05 -22.73 -5.52
C GLU A 185 -3.81 -22.90 -6.83
N PRO A 186 -3.35 -23.78 -7.76
CA PRO A 186 -4.14 -24.06 -8.94
C PRO A 186 -5.51 -24.55 -8.44
N SER A 187 -6.57 -23.82 -8.79
CA SER A 187 -7.93 -24.23 -8.49
C SER A 187 -8.10 -25.66 -9.00
N GLN A 188 -8.22 -26.61 -8.10
CA GLN A 188 -8.59 -27.98 -8.44
C GLN A 188 -10.03 -27.92 -8.97
N PHE A 189 -10.14 -27.72 -10.28
CA PHE A 189 -11.39 -28.07 -10.97
C PHE A 189 -11.50 -29.60 -10.94
N ILE A 190 -12.32 -30.09 -10.07
CA ILE A 190 -12.90 -31.44 -10.13
C ILE A 190 -14.11 -31.40 -11.03
#